data_a5e3f71720a30b86fefaa31f19971371
#
_entry.id   a5e3f71720a30b86fefaa31f19971371
#
_cell.length_a   1.000
_cell.length_b   1.000
_cell.length_c   1.000
_cell.angle_alpha   90.00
_cell.angle_beta   90.00
_cell.angle_gamma   90.00
#
_symmetry.space_group_name_H-M   'P 1'
#
loop_
_entity.id
_entity.type
_entity.pdbx_description
1 polymer ?
#
loop_
_entity_poly.entity_id
_entity_poly.type
_entity_poly.pdbx_seq_one_letter_code
_entity_poly.pdbx_strand_id
1 'polypeptide(L)'
;MSDWQQRVDAVWASADELGDAEVIARIDALAADRPAGDPLALFERAGARDSAGLEAEAEPLYRQAIAGGLTGSERVQAHVQLASTIRNLGRPLESIALLDEIEPESGELRDAVVAFRALALVDAGSPARAASEALAALAPHLQRYRVSLAAYAAELAASA
;
A
#
# COMPACT_ATOMS: atom_id res chain seq x y z
N MET A 1 -20.76 7.66 -1.26
CA MET A 1 -19.70 7.84 -2.27
C MET A 1 -20.00 9.11 -3.04
N SER A 2 -19.03 10.05 -3.15
CA SER A 2 -19.22 11.30 -3.89
C SER A 2 -19.23 11.05 -5.40
N ASP A 3 -19.81 11.97 -6.18
CA ASP A 3 -19.75 11.94 -7.66
C ASP A 3 -18.30 11.91 -8.17
N TRP A 4 -17.43 12.67 -7.53
CA TRP A 4 -16.00 12.69 -7.85
C TRP A 4 -15.36 11.31 -7.68
N GLN A 5 -15.62 10.63 -6.57
CA GLN A 5 -15.08 9.27 -6.34
C GLN A 5 -15.60 8.27 -7.37
N GLN A 6 -16.88 8.34 -7.74
CA GLN A 6 -17.42 7.45 -8.78
C GLN A 6 -16.70 7.65 -10.13
N ARG A 7 -16.35 8.89 -10.47
CA ARG A 7 -15.59 9.20 -11.69
C ARG A 7 -14.16 8.67 -11.62
N VAL A 8 -13.50 8.77 -10.45
CA VAL A 8 -12.18 8.18 -10.21
C VAL A 8 -12.25 6.66 -10.34
N ASP A 9 -13.22 6.02 -9.69
CA ASP A 9 -13.40 4.56 -9.75
C ASP A 9 -13.64 4.08 -11.19
N ALA A 10 -14.35 4.87 -12.01
CA ALA A 10 -14.57 4.56 -13.42
C ALA A 10 -13.28 4.62 -14.25
N VAL A 11 -12.35 5.53 -13.94
CA VAL A 11 -11.02 5.56 -14.58
C VAL A 11 -10.25 4.32 -14.21
N TRP A 12 -10.18 3.96 -12.93
CA TRP A 12 -9.48 2.77 -12.46
C TRP A 12 -10.07 1.48 -13.03
N ALA A 13 -11.39 1.37 -13.13
CA ALA A 13 -12.06 0.22 -13.72
C ALA A 13 -11.72 0.00 -15.21
N SER A 14 -11.29 1.04 -15.89
CA SER A 14 -10.89 1.02 -17.32
C SER A 14 -9.38 1.10 -17.54
N ALA A 15 -8.58 1.01 -16.48
CA ALA A 15 -7.14 1.26 -16.55
C ALA A 15 -6.41 0.35 -17.55
N ASP A 16 -6.75 -0.94 -17.58
CA ASP A 16 -6.15 -1.91 -18.50
C ASP A 16 -6.41 -1.56 -19.98
N GLU A 17 -7.54 -0.90 -20.27
CA GLU A 17 -7.91 -0.49 -21.63
C GLU A 17 -7.29 0.85 -22.02
N LEU A 18 -7.11 1.74 -21.06
CA LEU A 18 -6.65 3.12 -21.28
C LEU A 18 -5.13 3.20 -21.45
N GLY A 19 -4.39 2.42 -20.70
CA GLY A 19 -2.94 2.54 -20.56
C GLY A 19 -2.49 3.70 -19.66
N ASP A 20 -1.27 3.61 -19.16
CA ASP A 20 -0.74 4.43 -18.05
C ASP A 20 -0.84 5.95 -18.30
N ALA A 21 -0.44 6.41 -19.47
CA ALA A 21 -0.45 7.84 -19.80
C ALA A 21 -1.86 8.45 -19.79
N GLU A 22 -2.85 7.71 -20.28
CA GLU A 22 -4.24 8.16 -20.29
C GLU A 22 -4.84 8.10 -18.88
N VAL A 23 -4.52 7.07 -18.08
CA VAL A 23 -4.94 7.00 -16.67
C VAL A 23 -4.42 8.22 -15.90
N ILE A 24 -3.12 8.51 -16.01
CA ILE A 24 -2.51 9.68 -15.37
C ILE A 24 -3.22 10.96 -15.80
N ALA A 25 -3.44 11.16 -17.12
CA ALA A 25 -4.08 12.36 -17.62
C ALA A 25 -5.51 12.54 -17.09
N ARG A 26 -6.30 11.47 -17.04
CA ARG A 26 -7.67 11.50 -16.53
C ARG A 26 -7.72 11.73 -15.03
N ILE A 27 -6.87 11.08 -14.26
CA ILE A 27 -6.78 11.29 -12.81
C ILE A 27 -6.33 12.72 -12.49
N ASP A 28 -5.32 13.26 -13.22
CA ASP A 28 -4.90 14.66 -13.05
C ASP A 28 -6.02 15.65 -13.39
N ALA A 29 -6.82 15.38 -14.43
CA ALA A 29 -7.99 16.20 -14.78
C ALA A 29 -9.06 16.16 -13.66
N LEU A 30 -9.35 14.98 -13.11
CA LEU A 30 -10.28 14.84 -11.99
C LEU A 30 -9.75 15.52 -10.72
N ALA A 31 -8.44 15.42 -10.46
CA ALA A 31 -7.81 16.09 -9.33
C ALA A 31 -7.90 17.63 -9.43
N ALA A 32 -7.92 18.20 -10.64
CA ALA A 32 -8.09 19.63 -10.85
C ALA A 32 -9.51 20.15 -10.47
N ASP A 33 -10.50 19.26 -10.37
CA ASP A 33 -11.85 19.59 -9.87
C ASP A 33 -11.87 19.77 -8.33
N ARG A 34 -10.76 19.47 -7.64
CA ARG A 34 -10.64 19.54 -6.18
C ARG A 34 -9.77 20.73 -5.77
N PRO A 35 -9.90 21.22 -4.53
CA PRO A 35 -9.01 22.23 -4.00
C PRO A 35 -7.53 21.87 -4.13
N ALA A 36 -6.68 22.84 -4.37
CA ALA A 36 -5.23 22.61 -4.40
C ALA A 36 -4.75 22.00 -3.07
N GLY A 37 -4.01 20.90 -3.16
CA GLY A 37 -3.53 20.17 -1.98
C GLY A 37 -4.57 19.26 -1.32
N ASP A 38 -5.72 19.02 -1.95
CA ASP A 38 -6.71 18.05 -1.45
C ASP A 38 -6.08 16.66 -1.28
N PRO A 39 -6.14 16.06 -0.07
CA PRO A 39 -5.43 14.81 0.22
C PRO A 39 -5.90 13.62 -0.63
N LEU A 40 -7.20 13.52 -0.93
CA LEU A 40 -7.72 12.44 -1.77
C LEU A 40 -7.26 12.62 -3.23
N ALA A 41 -7.28 13.85 -3.74
CA ALA A 41 -6.80 14.13 -5.10
C ALA A 41 -5.28 13.82 -5.23
N LEU A 42 -4.49 14.15 -4.22
CA LEU A 42 -3.07 13.83 -4.17
C LEU A 42 -2.83 12.31 -4.10
N PHE A 43 -3.64 11.59 -3.31
CA PHE A 43 -3.58 10.14 -3.20
C PHE A 43 -3.85 9.45 -4.55
N GLU A 44 -4.91 9.84 -5.26
CA GLU A 44 -5.23 9.26 -6.57
C GLU A 44 -4.16 9.58 -7.63
N ARG A 45 -3.63 10.80 -7.63
CA ARG A 45 -2.52 11.19 -8.50
C ARG A 45 -1.25 10.38 -8.24
N ALA A 46 -0.97 10.11 -6.98
CA ALA A 46 0.15 9.25 -6.57
C ALA A 46 -0.06 7.82 -7.10
N GLY A 47 -1.25 7.25 -6.88
CA GLY A 47 -1.60 5.92 -7.36
C GLY A 47 -1.47 5.75 -8.87
N ALA A 48 -1.90 6.75 -9.64
CA ALA A 48 -1.77 6.72 -11.11
C ALA A 48 -0.30 6.68 -11.57
N ARG A 49 0.60 7.36 -10.87
CA ARG A 49 2.03 7.32 -11.17
C ARG A 49 2.70 6.04 -10.70
N ASP A 50 2.31 5.56 -9.53
CA ASP A 50 2.85 4.33 -8.96
C ASP A 50 2.51 3.12 -9.84
N SER A 51 1.27 3.00 -10.30
CA SER A 51 0.85 1.95 -11.23
C SER A 51 1.56 2.00 -12.58
N ALA A 52 2.02 3.18 -12.99
CA ALA A 52 2.80 3.39 -14.20
C ALA A 52 4.33 3.17 -14.02
N GLY A 53 4.77 2.77 -12.82
CA GLY A 53 6.20 2.60 -12.52
C GLY A 53 6.98 3.91 -12.39
N LEU A 54 6.27 5.00 -12.07
CA LEU A 54 6.86 6.34 -11.87
C LEU A 54 7.02 6.63 -10.37
N GLU A 55 7.67 5.73 -9.64
CA GLU A 55 7.79 5.74 -8.19
C GLU A 55 8.38 7.06 -7.65
N ALA A 56 9.36 7.62 -8.35
CA ALA A 56 9.97 8.89 -7.93
C ALA A 56 9.02 10.09 -8.01
N GLU A 57 7.99 10.01 -8.88
CA GLU A 57 6.93 11.01 -8.96
C GLU A 57 5.78 10.73 -7.99
N ALA A 58 5.50 9.44 -7.72
CA ALA A 58 4.45 9.01 -6.81
C ALA A 58 4.77 9.34 -5.35
N GLU A 59 6.00 9.10 -4.90
CA GLU A 59 6.42 9.29 -3.50
C GLU A 59 6.05 10.66 -2.92
N PRO A 60 6.43 11.80 -3.53
CA PRO A 60 6.11 13.11 -2.95
C PRO A 60 4.61 13.37 -2.87
N LEU A 61 3.81 12.83 -3.76
CA LEU A 61 2.36 12.98 -3.76
C LEU A 61 1.72 12.17 -2.61
N TYR A 62 2.15 10.92 -2.38
CA TYR A 62 1.71 10.13 -1.22
C TYR A 62 2.04 10.82 0.10
N ARG A 63 3.28 11.33 0.24
CA ARG A 63 3.69 12.05 1.45
C ARG A 63 2.83 13.28 1.70
N GLN A 64 2.54 14.05 0.66
CA GLN A 64 1.66 15.22 0.75
C GLN A 64 0.22 14.82 1.09
N ALA A 65 -0.31 13.74 0.52
CA ALA A 65 -1.63 13.22 0.82
C ALA A 65 -1.76 12.82 2.30
N ILE A 66 -0.80 12.07 2.83
CA ILE A 66 -0.75 11.64 4.23
C ILE A 66 -0.65 12.86 5.16
N ALA A 67 0.27 13.78 4.88
CA ALA A 67 0.46 15.01 5.65
C ALA A 67 -0.76 15.95 5.58
N GLY A 68 -1.51 15.90 4.47
CA GLY A 68 -2.74 16.66 4.25
C GLY A 68 -3.94 16.15 5.04
N GLY A 69 -3.80 15.03 5.78
CA GLY A 69 -4.80 14.54 6.72
C GLY A 69 -5.75 13.48 6.16
N LEU A 70 -5.27 12.57 5.33
CA LEU A 70 -6.02 11.35 5.03
C LEU A 70 -6.41 10.62 6.31
N THR A 71 -7.61 10.06 6.33
CA THR A 71 -8.16 9.31 7.47
C THR A 71 -8.73 7.97 7.01
N GLY A 72 -9.05 7.09 7.95
CA GLY A 72 -9.72 5.81 7.65
C GLY A 72 -8.91 4.91 6.72
N SER A 73 -9.62 4.22 5.84
CA SER A 73 -9.02 3.26 4.91
C SER A 73 -8.06 3.88 3.91
N GLU A 74 -8.33 5.11 3.45
CA GLU A 74 -7.48 5.83 2.49
C GLU A 74 -6.11 6.17 3.10
N ARG A 75 -6.06 6.50 4.39
CA ARG A 75 -4.80 6.69 5.10
C ARG A 75 -3.97 5.41 5.15
N VAL A 76 -4.59 4.28 5.46
CA VAL A 76 -3.91 2.97 5.49
C VAL A 76 -3.42 2.60 4.11
N GLN A 77 -4.26 2.73 3.09
CA GLN A 77 -3.90 2.45 1.70
C GLN A 77 -2.72 3.31 1.23
N ALA A 78 -2.74 4.61 1.55
CA ALA A 78 -1.66 5.53 1.20
C ALA A 78 -0.31 5.11 1.84
N HIS A 79 -0.33 4.63 3.09
CA HIS A 79 0.90 4.12 3.73
C HIS A 79 1.39 2.83 3.08
N VAL A 80 0.51 1.89 2.76
CA VAL A 80 0.87 0.63 2.10
C VAL A 80 1.46 0.91 0.72
N GLN A 81 0.82 1.76 -0.07
CA GLN A 81 1.28 2.11 -1.42
C GLN A 81 2.61 2.89 -1.35
N LEU A 82 2.72 3.90 -0.48
CA LEU A 82 3.98 4.61 -0.26
C LEU A 82 5.11 3.68 0.18
N ALA A 83 4.84 2.74 1.09
CA ALA A 83 5.83 1.78 1.53
C ALA A 83 6.31 0.87 0.38
N SER A 84 5.40 0.45 -0.50
CA SER A 84 5.74 -0.30 -1.72
C SER A 84 6.61 0.53 -2.66
N THR A 85 6.21 1.76 -2.95
CA THR A 85 6.95 2.74 -3.76
C THR A 85 8.38 2.93 -3.23
N ILE A 86 8.52 3.18 -1.92
CA ILE A 86 9.82 3.40 -1.26
C ILE A 86 10.69 2.13 -1.29
N ARG A 87 10.08 0.96 -1.11
CA ARG A 87 10.78 -0.33 -1.27
C ARG A 87 11.35 -0.47 -2.69
N ASN A 88 10.55 -0.18 -3.72
CA ASN A 88 10.98 -0.23 -5.13
C ASN A 88 12.10 0.78 -5.42
N LEU A 89 12.14 1.90 -4.71
CA LEU A 89 13.23 2.87 -4.76
C LEU A 89 14.48 2.43 -3.96
N GLY A 90 14.53 1.18 -3.46
CA GLY A 90 15.69 0.60 -2.78
C GLY A 90 15.84 1.02 -1.31
N ARG A 91 14.75 1.43 -0.65
CA ARG A 91 14.74 1.85 0.76
C ARG A 91 13.86 0.94 1.64
N PRO A 92 14.17 -0.38 1.74
CA PRO A 92 13.31 -1.33 2.42
C PRO A 92 13.15 -1.06 3.92
N LEU A 93 14.16 -0.54 4.61
CA LEU A 93 14.05 -0.22 6.04
C LEU A 93 13.06 0.92 6.31
N GLU A 94 13.02 1.92 5.44
CA GLU A 94 12.05 3.01 5.52
C GLU A 94 10.62 2.50 5.22
N SER A 95 10.48 1.60 4.25
CA SER A 95 9.22 0.91 3.95
C SER A 95 8.69 0.17 5.18
N ILE A 96 9.54 -0.60 5.88
CA ILE A 96 9.17 -1.30 7.11
C ILE A 96 8.67 -0.31 8.17
N ALA A 97 9.40 0.79 8.39
CA ALA A 97 9.03 1.79 9.39
C ALA A 97 7.65 2.41 9.14
N LEU A 98 7.33 2.71 7.87
CA LEU A 98 6.00 3.24 7.47
C LEU A 98 4.87 2.23 7.75
N LEU A 99 5.13 0.94 7.50
CA LEU A 99 4.14 -0.10 7.73
C LEU A 99 3.96 -0.40 9.23
N ASP A 100 5.04 -0.34 10.01
CA ASP A 100 4.97 -0.44 11.47
C ASP A 100 4.17 0.73 12.10
N GLU A 101 4.33 1.94 11.55
CA GLU A 101 3.58 3.13 12.00
C GLU A 101 2.08 2.95 11.82
N ILE A 102 1.64 2.44 10.67
CA ILE A 102 0.21 2.36 10.31
C ILE A 102 -0.46 1.06 10.79
N GLU A 103 0.28 0.02 11.18
CA GLU A 103 -0.29 -1.28 11.56
C GLU A 103 -1.37 -1.16 12.65
N PRO A 104 -1.22 -0.35 13.72
CA PRO A 104 -2.25 -0.21 14.75
C PRO A 104 -3.59 0.32 14.23
N GLU A 105 -3.58 1.07 13.14
CA GLU A 105 -4.76 1.68 12.51
C GLU A 105 -5.32 0.82 11.36
N SER A 106 -4.65 -0.29 11.00
CA SER A 106 -4.86 -0.99 9.72
C SER A 106 -6.22 -1.69 9.59
N GLY A 107 -6.89 -2.05 10.69
CA GLY A 107 -8.22 -2.66 10.65
C GLY A 107 -8.31 -3.85 9.69
N GLU A 108 -9.24 -3.79 8.75
CA GLU A 108 -9.44 -4.82 7.72
C GLU A 108 -8.28 -4.94 6.72
N LEU A 109 -7.43 -3.92 6.62
CA LEU A 109 -6.24 -3.92 5.75
C LEU A 109 -4.98 -4.48 6.43
N ARG A 110 -5.11 -5.02 7.65
CA ARG A 110 -3.98 -5.53 8.42
C ARG A 110 -3.15 -6.56 7.65
N ASP A 111 -3.80 -7.48 6.97
CA ASP A 111 -3.10 -8.53 6.22
C ASP A 111 -2.34 -7.96 5.02
N ALA A 112 -2.86 -6.90 4.40
CA ALA A 112 -2.13 -6.17 3.36
C ALA A 112 -0.89 -5.50 3.94
N VAL A 113 -1.00 -4.80 5.08
CA VAL A 113 0.14 -4.18 5.77
C VAL A 113 1.22 -5.21 6.08
N VAL A 114 0.84 -6.37 6.64
CA VAL A 114 1.78 -7.46 6.95
C VAL A 114 2.41 -8.03 5.68
N ALA A 115 1.65 -8.24 4.61
CA ALA A 115 2.16 -8.79 3.35
C ALA A 115 3.20 -7.85 2.70
N PHE A 116 2.93 -6.55 2.64
CA PHE A 116 3.88 -5.59 2.09
C PHE A 116 5.11 -5.41 2.98
N ARG A 117 4.95 -5.50 4.32
CA ARG A 117 6.09 -5.52 5.24
C ARG A 117 6.95 -6.77 5.04
N ALA A 118 6.35 -7.93 4.80
CA ALA A 118 7.11 -9.15 4.50
C ALA A 118 7.98 -9.00 3.24
N LEU A 119 7.47 -8.36 2.18
CA LEU A 119 8.29 -8.06 0.99
C LEU A 119 9.47 -7.15 1.33
N ALA A 120 9.25 -6.10 2.12
CA ALA A 120 10.32 -5.20 2.53
C ALA A 120 11.34 -5.88 3.46
N LEU A 121 10.92 -6.81 4.31
CA LEU A 121 11.79 -7.62 5.16
C LEU A 121 12.69 -8.55 4.34
N VAL A 122 12.20 -9.13 3.24
CA VAL A 122 13.03 -9.91 2.32
C VAL A 122 14.14 -9.04 1.75
N ASP A 123 13.80 -7.86 1.22
CA ASP A 123 14.76 -6.94 0.63
C ASP A 123 15.75 -6.39 1.67
N ALA A 124 15.34 -6.30 2.94
CA ALA A 124 16.18 -5.93 4.08
C ALA A 124 17.06 -7.08 4.61
N GLY A 125 17.03 -8.26 3.97
CA GLY A 125 17.85 -9.42 4.37
C GLY A 125 17.30 -10.23 5.55
N SER A 126 16.01 -10.10 5.86
CA SER A 126 15.33 -10.84 6.95
C SER A 126 14.23 -11.80 6.42
N PRO A 127 14.56 -12.75 5.52
CA PRO A 127 13.56 -13.60 4.86
C PRO A 127 12.85 -14.56 5.83
N ALA A 128 13.50 -15.02 6.89
CA ALA A 128 12.86 -15.87 7.88
C ALA A 128 11.78 -15.14 8.66
N ARG A 129 12.03 -13.89 9.07
CA ARG A 129 11.04 -13.01 9.68
C ARG A 129 9.90 -12.69 8.72
N ALA A 130 10.21 -12.39 7.46
CA ALA A 130 9.21 -12.14 6.42
C ALA A 130 8.26 -13.34 6.26
N ALA A 131 8.81 -14.57 6.15
CA ALA A 131 8.02 -15.78 6.03
C ALA A 131 7.16 -16.01 7.28
N SER A 132 7.73 -15.82 8.49
CA SER A 132 7.00 -15.93 9.75
C SER A 132 5.77 -15.02 9.78
N GLU A 133 5.96 -13.73 9.52
CA GLU A 133 4.86 -12.74 9.56
C GLU A 133 3.78 -13.03 8.51
N ALA A 134 4.17 -13.34 7.26
CA ALA A 134 3.23 -13.67 6.20
C ALA A 134 2.43 -14.96 6.49
N LEU A 135 3.08 -16.01 7.01
CA LEU A 135 2.41 -17.25 7.37
C LEU A 135 1.49 -17.08 8.58
N ALA A 136 1.89 -16.27 9.55
CA ALA A 136 1.04 -15.94 10.70
C ALA A 136 -0.24 -15.20 10.28
N ALA A 137 -0.14 -14.27 9.33
CA ALA A 137 -1.29 -13.56 8.75
C ALA A 137 -2.19 -14.51 7.94
N LEU A 138 -1.60 -15.44 7.19
CA LEU A 138 -2.35 -16.42 6.38
C LEU A 138 -3.08 -17.47 7.22
N ALA A 139 -2.50 -17.91 8.35
CA ALA A 139 -2.99 -19.05 9.14
C ALA A 139 -4.49 -18.93 9.52
N PRO A 140 -5.04 -17.78 9.96
CA PRO A 140 -6.45 -17.63 10.30
C PRO A 140 -7.42 -17.93 9.14
N HIS A 141 -6.99 -17.73 7.91
CA HIS A 141 -7.81 -17.91 6.70
C HIS A 141 -7.87 -19.36 6.20
N LEU A 142 -7.04 -20.25 6.75
CA LEU A 142 -7.05 -21.65 6.37
C LEU A 142 -8.19 -22.44 7.05
N GLN A 143 -8.90 -23.22 6.27
CA GLN A 143 -9.91 -24.16 6.81
C GLN A 143 -9.28 -25.33 7.59
N ARG A 144 -8.07 -25.76 7.15
CA ARG A 144 -7.28 -26.85 7.77
C ARG A 144 -5.86 -26.40 7.99
N TYR A 145 -5.17 -27.06 8.90
CA TYR A 145 -3.76 -26.82 9.22
C TYR A 145 -3.43 -25.48 9.85
N ARG A 146 -4.44 -24.68 10.22
CA ARG A 146 -4.29 -23.34 10.84
C ARG A 146 -3.34 -23.37 12.05
N VAL A 147 -3.56 -24.33 12.96
CA VAL A 147 -2.76 -24.45 14.19
C VAL A 147 -1.32 -24.83 13.88
N SER A 148 -1.11 -25.81 12.99
CA SER A 148 0.24 -26.23 12.60
C SER A 148 0.99 -25.13 11.89
N LEU A 149 0.33 -24.38 10.98
CA LEU A 149 0.97 -23.28 10.26
C LEU A 149 1.35 -22.14 11.22
N ALA A 150 0.49 -21.79 12.18
CA ALA A 150 0.81 -20.78 13.18
C ALA A 150 2.01 -21.21 14.07
N ALA A 151 2.11 -22.49 14.42
CA ALA A 151 3.26 -23.01 15.16
C ALA A 151 4.56 -22.91 14.37
N TYR A 152 4.57 -23.31 13.09
CA TYR A 152 5.75 -23.17 12.22
C TYR A 152 6.15 -21.72 11.98
N ALA A 153 5.16 -20.81 11.84
CA ALA A 153 5.44 -19.39 11.75
C ALA A 153 6.17 -18.87 13.00
N ALA A 154 5.73 -19.29 14.19
CA ALA A 154 6.39 -18.92 15.45
C ALA A 154 7.82 -19.50 15.58
N GLU A 155 8.06 -20.72 15.10
CA GLU A 155 9.41 -21.32 15.05
C GLU A 155 10.36 -20.52 14.16
N LEU A 156 9.87 -20.03 12.98
CA LEU A 156 10.65 -19.18 12.10
C LEU A 156 11.00 -17.84 12.77
N ALA A 157 10.06 -17.25 13.53
CA ALA A 157 10.33 -16.01 14.26
C ALA A 157 11.43 -16.19 15.32
N ALA A 158 11.48 -17.34 15.98
CA ALA A 158 12.48 -17.64 17.02
C ALA A 158 13.88 -17.89 16.44
N SER A 159 13.98 -18.18 15.15
CA SER A 159 15.25 -18.47 14.45
C SER A 159 15.77 -17.31 13.61
N ALA A 160 15.06 -16.18 13.56
CA ALA A 160 15.37 -14.96 12.82
C ALA A 160 16.10 -13.92 13.70
#